data_21937211612d4ec779a25bc1d87b2e4f
#
_entry.id   21937211612d4ec779a25bc1d87b2e4f
#
_cell.length_a   1.000
_cell.length_b   1.000
_cell.length_c   1.000
_cell.angle_alpha   90.00
_cell.angle_beta   90.00
_cell.angle_gamma   90.00
#
_symmetry.space_group_name_H-M   'P 1'
#
loop_
_entity.id
_entity.type
_entity.pdbx_description
1 polymer ?
#
loop_
_entity_poly.entity_id
_entity_poly.type
_entity_poly.pdbx_seq_one_letter_code
_entity_poly.pdbx_strand_id
1 'polypeptide(L)'
;MKCLVIFDLDEVLVKKGSYNALGNRIPFAVNKVFGTDVSMEMFPDLSTKNTRGLTDTFILLKLAEHACVKRSIAINHLKELYKAEAEYSKRHMREHKASLYKGVKHLLKRLTKEGYVVCLATGNIEPVARLKLRKYGINGFFKFGGFGTRLKRAGIIRDAIKNAEKRYGKISKRNIFYLGDSPRGVDGGKDVGVNTIAVATGKYTMKELAKEKPDYLLKDLSDTKRVMKIPGQC
;
A
#
# COMPACT_ATOMS: atom_id res chain seq x y z
N MET A 1 25.75 -1.55 8.99
CA MET A 1 24.38 -1.85 9.48
C MET A 1 23.42 -1.78 8.29
N LYS A 2 22.36 -2.64 8.20
CA LYS A 2 21.41 -2.57 7.08
C LYS A 2 20.23 -1.67 7.46
N CYS A 3 19.83 -0.80 6.56
CA CYS A 3 18.71 0.11 6.72
C CYS A 3 17.58 -0.34 5.77
N LEU A 4 16.35 -0.46 6.29
CA LEU A 4 15.17 -0.90 5.55
C LEU A 4 14.23 0.28 5.29
N VAL A 5 13.91 0.50 4.02
CA VAL A 5 12.96 1.53 3.58
C VAL A 5 11.73 0.84 2.98
N ILE A 6 10.60 0.98 3.66
CA ILE A 6 9.32 0.36 3.32
C ILE A 6 8.42 1.43 2.70
N PHE A 7 7.96 1.20 1.48
CA PHE A 7 7.08 2.12 0.78
C PHE A 7 5.64 1.63 0.73
N ASP A 8 4.67 2.50 0.96
CA ASP A 8 3.34 2.30 0.41
C ASP A 8 3.37 2.50 -1.11
N LEU A 9 2.38 1.99 -1.82
CA LEU A 9 2.35 2.01 -3.28
C LEU A 9 1.52 3.18 -3.82
N ASP A 10 0.21 3.13 -3.54
CA ASP A 10 -0.73 4.11 -4.06
C ASP A 10 -0.56 5.45 -3.33
N GLU A 11 -0.51 6.53 -4.07
CA GLU A 11 -0.32 7.91 -3.60
C GLU A 11 1.02 8.18 -2.87
N VAL A 12 1.93 7.20 -2.86
CA VAL A 12 3.33 7.40 -2.45
C VAL A 12 4.27 7.24 -3.65
N LEU A 13 4.19 6.11 -4.33
CA LEU A 13 4.97 5.82 -5.53
C LEU A 13 4.17 6.10 -6.81
N VAL A 14 2.91 5.69 -6.83
CA VAL A 14 1.99 5.78 -7.98
C VAL A 14 0.92 6.81 -7.69
N LYS A 15 0.91 7.87 -8.48
CA LYS A 15 -0.10 8.94 -8.46
C LYS A 15 -1.38 8.46 -9.15
N LYS A 16 -2.52 8.65 -8.50
CA LYS A 16 -3.84 8.42 -9.13
C LYS A 16 -3.96 9.25 -10.39
N GLY A 17 -4.37 8.62 -11.48
CA GLY A 17 -4.61 9.27 -12.76
C GLY A 17 -6.06 9.70 -12.94
N SER A 18 -6.35 10.19 -14.17
CA SER A 18 -7.67 10.65 -14.55
C SER A 18 -8.74 9.54 -14.60
N TYR A 19 -8.33 8.29 -14.76
CA TYR A 19 -9.22 7.14 -14.79
C TYR A 19 -8.69 5.97 -13.96
N ASN A 20 -9.48 5.55 -12.98
CA ASN A 20 -9.14 4.41 -12.12
C ASN A 20 -9.89 3.15 -12.57
N ALA A 21 -9.41 2.51 -13.62
CA ALA A 21 -9.99 1.26 -14.13
C ALA A 21 -10.05 0.13 -13.10
N LEU A 22 -9.29 0.23 -12.00
CA LEU A 22 -9.25 -0.77 -10.94
C LEU A 22 -10.22 -0.47 -9.80
N GLY A 23 -11.05 0.58 -9.90
CA GLY A 23 -12.00 0.98 -8.86
C GLY A 23 -12.98 -0.14 -8.49
N ASN A 24 -13.46 -0.84 -9.50
CA ASN A 24 -14.49 -1.86 -9.35
C ASN A 24 -13.94 -3.28 -9.11
N ARG A 25 -12.64 -3.46 -8.85
CA ARG A 25 -12.04 -4.79 -8.64
C ARG A 25 -12.61 -5.52 -7.43
N ILE A 26 -12.90 -4.80 -6.35
CA ILE A 26 -13.43 -5.36 -5.11
C ILE A 26 -14.93 -5.70 -5.25
N PRO A 27 -15.82 -4.79 -5.71
CA PRO A 27 -17.19 -5.16 -6.03
C PRO A 27 -17.29 -6.34 -7.00
N PHE A 28 -16.50 -6.33 -8.08
CA PHE A 28 -16.46 -7.45 -9.01
C PHE A 28 -16.13 -8.79 -8.32
N ALA A 29 -15.14 -8.78 -7.41
CA ALA A 29 -14.74 -9.99 -6.71
C ALA A 29 -15.87 -10.52 -5.81
N VAL A 30 -16.52 -9.64 -5.04
CA VAL A 30 -17.64 -10.01 -4.16
C VAL A 30 -18.82 -10.54 -4.97
N ASN A 31 -19.22 -9.82 -6.02
CA ASN A 31 -20.34 -10.20 -6.89
C ASN A 31 -20.09 -11.53 -7.58
N LYS A 32 -18.87 -11.74 -8.11
CA LYS A 32 -18.50 -12.99 -8.79
C LYS A 32 -18.51 -14.18 -7.87
N VAL A 33 -18.06 -14.05 -6.63
CA VAL A 33 -17.90 -15.16 -5.68
C VAL A 33 -19.22 -15.51 -5.00
N PHE A 34 -20.05 -14.51 -4.70
CA PHE A 34 -21.27 -14.71 -3.90
C PHE A 34 -22.58 -14.53 -4.70
N GLY A 35 -22.50 -14.23 -6.00
CA GLY A 35 -23.71 -14.02 -6.82
C GLY A 35 -24.50 -12.79 -6.43
N THR A 36 -23.84 -11.75 -5.92
CA THR A 36 -24.45 -10.49 -5.47
C THR A 36 -24.33 -9.41 -6.56
N ASP A 37 -25.00 -8.27 -6.37
CA ASP A 37 -24.91 -7.09 -7.25
C ASP A 37 -24.69 -5.84 -6.41
N VAL A 38 -23.54 -5.79 -5.71
CA VAL A 38 -23.16 -4.64 -4.88
C VAL A 38 -22.10 -3.78 -5.57
N SER A 39 -22.16 -2.47 -5.31
CA SER A 39 -21.14 -1.51 -5.71
C SER A 39 -20.63 -0.70 -4.53
N MET A 40 -19.48 -0.03 -4.68
CA MET A 40 -18.93 0.80 -3.60
C MET A 40 -19.79 2.04 -3.31
N GLU A 41 -20.51 2.53 -4.29
CA GLU A 41 -21.37 3.70 -4.19
C GLU A 41 -22.60 3.47 -3.32
N MET A 42 -23.05 2.23 -3.20
CA MET A 42 -24.18 1.85 -2.33
C MET A 42 -23.86 2.03 -0.84
N PHE A 43 -22.58 2.15 -0.48
CA PHE A 43 -22.12 2.15 0.90
C PHE A 43 -21.20 3.33 1.19
N PRO A 44 -21.73 4.46 1.71
CA PRO A 44 -20.95 5.68 1.96
C PRO A 44 -19.74 5.49 2.88
N ASP A 45 -19.79 4.53 3.83
CA ASP A 45 -18.69 4.16 4.71
C ASP A 45 -17.51 3.51 3.95
N LEU A 46 -17.76 2.97 2.75
CA LEU A 46 -16.75 2.45 1.82
C LEU A 46 -16.35 3.46 0.73
N SER A 47 -16.74 4.73 0.86
CA SER A 47 -16.33 5.78 -0.07
C SER A 47 -14.81 5.89 -0.16
N THR A 48 -14.32 6.42 -1.29
CA THR A 48 -12.86 6.51 -1.55
C THR A 48 -12.08 7.28 -0.48
N LYS A 49 -12.70 8.18 0.27
CA LYS A 49 -12.05 8.89 1.40
C LYS A 49 -11.90 7.96 2.59
N ASN A 50 -12.94 7.22 2.92
CA ASN A 50 -12.96 6.34 4.10
C ASN A 50 -12.12 5.07 3.93
N THR A 51 -11.92 4.61 2.69
CA THR A 51 -11.11 3.41 2.40
C THR A 51 -9.61 3.68 2.32
N ARG A 52 -9.15 4.94 2.38
CA ARG A 52 -7.73 5.26 2.34
C ARG A 52 -6.95 4.63 3.49
N GLY A 53 -5.86 3.98 3.14
CA GLY A 53 -5.02 3.27 4.11
C GLY A 53 -5.61 1.94 4.60
N LEU A 54 -6.80 1.54 4.15
CA LEU A 54 -7.35 0.20 4.39
C LEU A 54 -6.67 -0.84 3.50
N THR A 55 -6.91 -2.09 3.81
CA THR A 55 -6.40 -3.24 3.06
C THR A 55 -7.49 -3.82 2.16
N ASP A 56 -7.12 -4.44 1.06
CA ASP A 56 -8.10 -5.09 0.18
C ASP A 56 -8.92 -6.13 0.95
N THR A 57 -8.28 -6.93 1.83
CA THR A 57 -9.00 -7.89 2.68
C THR A 57 -10.06 -7.23 3.55
N PHE A 58 -9.73 -6.10 4.19
CA PHE A 58 -10.70 -5.39 5.02
C PHE A 58 -11.89 -4.93 4.18
N ILE A 59 -11.64 -4.34 3.01
CA ILE A 59 -12.70 -3.81 2.14
C ILE A 59 -13.54 -4.96 1.56
N LEU A 60 -12.91 -6.06 1.12
CA LEU A 60 -13.60 -7.25 0.63
C LEU A 60 -14.57 -7.82 1.67
N LEU A 61 -14.11 -8.00 2.91
CA LEU A 61 -14.95 -8.53 3.98
C LEU A 61 -16.09 -7.57 4.34
N LYS A 62 -15.79 -6.26 4.38
CA LYS A 62 -16.81 -5.24 4.66
C LYS A 62 -17.88 -5.20 3.57
N LEU A 63 -17.48 -5.24 2.31
CA LEU A 63 -18.44 -5.24 1.21
C LEU A 63 -19.26 -6.53 1.15
N ALA A 64 -18.66 -7.68 1.47
CA ALA A 64 -19.39 -8.94 1.60
C ALA A 64 -20.43 -8.89 2.74
N GLU A 65 -20.08 -8.29 3.89
CA GLU A 65 -21.04 -8.06 4.99
C GLU A 65 -22.22 -7.18 4.54
N HIS A 66 -21.95 -6.11 3.79
CA HIS A 66 -23.00 -5.26 3.20
C HIS A 66 -23.86 -6.01 2.18
N ALA A 67 -23.28 -7.00 1.49
CA ALA A 67 -24.01 -7.92 0.61
C ALA A 67 -24.74 -9.05 1.37
N CYS A 68 -24.94 -8.90 2.69
CA CYS A 68 -25.56 -9.89 3.57
C CYS A 68 -24.84 -11.25 3.64
N VAL A 69 -23.56 -11.32 3.25
CA VAL A 69 -22.73 -12.51 3.39
C VAL A 69 -22.14 -12.55 4.80
N LYS A 70 -22.38 -13.64 5.55
CA LYS A 70 -21.77 -13.81 6.86
C LYS A 70 -20.25 -13.73 6.78
N ARG A 71 -19.63 -12.98 7.72
CA ARG A 71 -18.17 -12.77 7.74
C ARG A 71 -17.37 -14.05 7.73
N SER A 72 -17.81 -15.10 8.43
CA SER A 72 -17.15 -16.41 8.43
C SER A 72 -17.13 -17.05 7.05
N ILE A 73 -18.23 -16.94 6.30
CA ILE A 73 -18.31 -17.41 4.90
C ILE A 73 -17.33 -16.62 4.03
N ALA A 74 -17.33 -15.29 4.12
CA ALA A 74 -16.41 -14.45 3.36
C ALA A 74 -14.94 -14.75 3.67
N ILE A 75 -14.59 -15.02 4.94
CA ILE A 75 -13.23 -15.41 5.35
C ILE A 75 -12.82 -16.74 4.68
N ASN A 76 -13.70 -17.73 4.65
CA ASN A 76 -13.42 -19.02 4.04
C ASN A 76 -13.20 -18.93 2.52
N HIS A 77 -13.76 -17.89 1.86
CA HIS A 77 -13.65 -17.66 0.42
C HIS A 77 -12.61 -16.55 0.05
N LEU A 78 -11.71 -16.19 0.96
CA LEU A 78 -10.70 -15.15 0.67
C LEU A 78 -9.81 -15.49 -0.52
N LYS A 79 -9.48 -16.76 -0.75
CA LYS A 79 -8.65 -17.18 -1.90
C LYS A 79 -9.36 -16.91 -3.22
N GLU A 80 -10.64 -17.23 -3.30
CA GLU A 80 -11.50 -17.00 -4.46
C GLU A 80 -11.70 -15.51 -4.71
N LEU A 81 -11.93 -14.73 -3.65
CA LEU A 81 -12.04 -13.28 -3.71
C LEU A 81 -10.75 -12.64 -4.25
N TYR A 82 -9.58 -13.03 -3.74
CA TYR A 82 -8.29 -12.52 -4.23
C TYR A 82 -8.04 -12.93 -5.70
N LYS A 83 -8.43 -14.15 -6.08
CA LYS A 83 -8.32 -14.62 -7.48
C LYS A 83 -9.18 -13.77 -8.41
N ALA A 84 -10.44 -13.52 -8.04
CA ALA A 84 -11.36 -12.70 -8.81
C ALA A 84 -10.89 -11.25 -8.91
N GLU A 85 -10.41 -10.66 -7.81
CA GLU A 85 -9.83 -9.31 -7.78
C GLU A 85 -8.62 -9.18 -8.70
N ALA A 86 -7.71 -10.15 -8.65
CA ALA A 86 -6.52 -10.19 -9.49
C ALA A 86 -6.87 -10.35 -10.99
N GLU A 87 -7.87 -11.17 -11.30
CA GLU A 87 -8.38 -11.40 -12.66
C GLU A 87 -8.96 -10.11 -13.24
N TYR A 88 -9.84 -9.42 -12.52
CA TYR A 88 -10.36 -8.12 -12.92
C TYR A 88 -9.24 -7.13 -13.16
N SER A 89 -8.33 -7.02 -12.21
CA SER A 89 -7.20 -6.09 -12.30
C SER A 89 -6.30 -6.37 -13.51
N LYS A 90 -6.06 -7.63 -13.85
CA LYS A 90 -5.28 -8.02 -15.04
C LYS A 90 -5.96 -7.59 -16.33
N ARG A 91 -7.29 -7.77 -16.44
CA ARG A 91 -8.08 -7.38 -17.63
C ARG A 91 -8.05 -5.87 -17.84
N HIS A 92 -8.24 -5.09 -16.77
CA HIS A 92 -8.41 -3.63 -16.83
C HIS A 92 -7.13 -2.82 -16.59
N MET A 93 -5.97 -3.47 -16.37
CA MET A 93 -4.72 -2.76 -16.10
C MET A 93 -4.28 -1.85 -17.24
N ARG A 94 -4.57 -2.20 -18.51
CA ARG A 94 -4.21 -1.36 -19.67
C ARG A 94 -4.92 -0.02 -19.65
N GLU A 95 -6.18 0.01 -19.23
CA GLU A 95 -7.03 1.19 -19.16
C GLU A 95 -6.72 2.08 -17.94
N HIS A 96 -6.10 1.51 -16.91
CA HIS A 96 -5.78 2.24 -15.68
C HIS A 96 -4.76 3.34 -15.93
N LYS A 97 -5.23 4.61 -15.92
CA LYS A 97 -4.41 5.80 -16.16
C LYS A 97 -3.89 6.35 -14.83
N ALA A 98 -2.61 6.13 -14.57
CA ALA A 98 -1.87 6.64 -13.43
C ALA A 98 -0.43 6.94 -13.87
N SER A 99 0.37 7.51 -12.99
CA SER A 99 1.77 7.82 -13.26
C SER A 99 2.60 7.67 -11.99
N LEU A 100 3.92 7.62 -12.12
CA LEU A 100 4.80 7.73 -10.95
C LEU A 100 4.85 9.20 -10.48
N TYR A 101 4.97 9.38 -9.16
CA TYR A 101 5.33 10.70 -8.64
C TYR A 101 6.74 11.09 -9.09
N LYS A 102 6.95 12.42 -9.23
CA LYS A 102 8.26 12.97 -9.59
C LYS A 102 9.32 12.54 -8.57
N GLY A 103 10.47 12.13 -9.05
CA GLY A 103 11.59 11.71 -8.20
C GLY A 103 11.60 10.23 -7.80
N VAL A 104 10.48 9.49 -7.89
CA VAL A 104 10.37 8.09 -7.44
C VAL A 104 11.43 7.19 -8.05
N LYS A 105 11.56 7.14 -9.39
CA LYS A 105 12.59 6.27 -10.03
C LYS A 105 14.01 6.65 -9.62
N HIS A 106 14.27 7.94 -9.49
CA HIS A 106 15.59 8.43 -9.07
C HIS A 106 15.88 8.03 -7.61
N LEU A 107 14.91 8.24 -6.71
CA LEU A 107 15.02 7.82 -5.30
C LEU A 107 15.28 6.33 -5.15
N LEU A 108 14.49 5.48 -5.84
CA LEU A 108 14.66 4.03 -5.78
C LEU A 108 16.03 3.58 -6.29
N LYS A 109 16.51 4.16 -7.42
CA LYS A 109 17.85 3.89 -7.92
C LYS A 109 18.94 4.29 -6.92
N ARG A 110 18.82 5.45 -6.29
CA ARG A 110 19.78 5.92 -5.29
C ARG A 110 19.80 5.03 -4.06
N LEU A 111 18.63 4.73 -3.47
CA LEU A 111 18.52 3.85 -2.32
C LEU A 111 19.19 2.49 -2.57
N THR A 112 18.88 1.88 -3.72
CA THR A 112 19.48 0.58 -4.06
C THR A 112 20.99 0.67 -4.33
N LYS A 113 21.48 1.75 -4.97
CA LYS A 113 22.90 1.98 -5.19
C LYS A 113 23.67 2.19 -3.87
N GLU A 114 23.06 2.86 -2.91
CA GLU A 114 23.64 3.14 -1.59
C GLU A 114 23.45 1.98 -0.60
N GLY A 115 22.94 0.81 -1.08
CA GLY A 115 22.86 -0.42 -0.28
C GLY A 115 21.66 -0.53 0.65
N TYR A 116 20.69 0.38 0.56
CA TYR A 116 19.44 0.27 1.34
C TYR A 116 18.60 -0.92 0.87
N VAL A 117 18.00 -1.61 1.83
CA VAL A 117 16.98 -2.61 1.53
C VAL A 117 15.65 -1.92 1.27
N VAL A 118 15.06 -2.17 0.11
CA VAL A 118 13.79 -1.54 -0.29
C VAL A 118 12.71 -2.59 -0.44
N CYS A 119 11.54 -2.36 0.15
CA CYS A 119 10.37 -3.24 0.00
C CYS A 119 9.05 -2.47 0.05
N LEU A 120 7.94 -3.17 -0.20
CA LEU A 120 6.58 -2.62 -0.12
C LEU A 120 5.90 -2.96 1.21
N ALA A 121 4.97 -2.08 1.62
CA ALA A 121 3.87 -2.42 2.52
C ALA A 121 2.60 -1.73 1.99
N THR A 122 1.81 -2.45 1.20
CA THR A 122 0.65 -1.89 0.50
C THR A 122 -0.66 -2.58 0.89
N GLY A 123 -1.75 -1.81 0.91
CA GLY A 123 -3.10 -2.34 1.09
C GLY A 123 -3.59 -3.24 -0.04
N ASN A 124 -2.93 -3.21 -1.20
CA ASN A 124 -3.27 -4.08 -2.33
C ASN A 124 -2.80 -5.52 -2.07
N ILE A 125 -3.56 -6.51 -2.54
CA ILE A 125 -3.05 -7.88 -2.62
C ILE A 125 -1.85 -7.95 -3.57
N GLU A 126 -0.94 -8.91 -3.36
CA GLU A 126 0.32 -8.99 -4.12
C GLU A 126 0.12 -9.01 -5.64
N PRO A 127 -0.80 -9.81 -6.22
CA PRO A 127 -1.01 -9.81 -7.67
C PRO A 127 -1.34 -8.43 -8.23
N VAL A 128 -2.20 -7.66 -7.57
CA VAL A 128 -2.60 -6.30 -7.98
C VAL A 128 -1.43 -5.33 -7.86
N ALA A 129 -0.72 -5.35 -6.73
CA ALA A 129 0.48 -4.53 -6.53
C ALA A 129 1.53 -4.81 -7.61
N ARG A 130 1.81 -6.09 -7.93
CA ARG A 130 2.76 -6.49 -8.96
C ARG A 130 2.36 -6.04 -10.36
N LEU A 131 1.06 -6.05 -10.69
CA LEU A 131 0.56 -5.52 -11.96
C LEU A 131 0.87 -4.01 -12.08
N LYS A 132 0.57 -3.23 -11.03
CA LYS A 132 0.90 -1.79 -10.98
C LYS A 132 2.40 -1.54 -11.11
N LEU A 133 3.23 -2.21 -10.32
CA LEU A 133 4.68 -2.06 -10.34
C LEU A 133 5.27 -2.36 -11.72
N ARG A 134 4.80 -3.42 -12.39
CA ARG A 134 5.24 -3.78 -13.76
C ARG A 134 4.83 -2.72 -14.76
N LYS A 135 3.57 -2.27 -14.72
CA LYS A 135 3.06 -1.23 -15.63
C LYS A 135 3.92 0.04 -15.59
N TYR A 136 4.38 0.45 -14.41
CA TYR A 136 5.15 1.68 -14.24
C TYR A 136 6.68 1.46 -14.23
N GLY A 137 7.13 0.23 -14.49
CA GLY A 137 8.56 -0.09 -14.68
C GLY A 137 9.40 0.03 -13.42
N ILE A 138 8.81 -0.28 -12.24
CA ILE A 138 9.51 -0.25 -10.94
C ILE A 138 9.47 -1.57 -10.18
N ASN A 139 8.89 -2.64 -10.77
CA ASN A 139 8.79 -3.93 -10.10
C ASN A 139 10.14 -4.54 -9.69
N GLY A 140 11.20 -4.24 -10.45
CA GLY A 140 12.54 -4.75 -10.19
C GLY A 140 13.16 -4.30 -8.86
N PHE A 141 12.71 -3.17 -8.31
CA PHE A 141 13.18 -2.65 -7.01
C PHE A 141 12.58 -3.38 -5.82
N PHE A 142 11.41 -4.01 -5.97
CA PHE A 142 10.63 -4.58 -4.88
C PHE A 142 10.59 -6.10 -4.97
N LYS A 143 11.61 -6.77 -4.44
CA LYS A 143 11.72 -8.24 -4.48
C LYS A 143 10.75 -8.94 -3.53
N PHE A 144 10.31 -8.26 -2.49
CA PHE A 144 9.40 -8.75 -1.44
C PHE A 144 8.63 -7.57 -0.83
N GLY A 145 7.70 -7.89 0.08
CA GLY A 145 6.91 -6.88 0.79
C GLY A 145 5.91 -7.49 1.75
N GLY A 146 5.05 -6.64 2.29
CA GLY A 146 3.78 -6.98 2.92
C GLY A 146 2.62 -6.49 2.03
N PHE A 147 1.56 -7.27 1.99
CA PHE A 147 0.46 -7.05 1.05
C PHE A 147 -0.90 -7.09 1.76
N GLY A 148 -1.95 -6.69 1.06
CA GLY A 148 -3.30 -6.46 1.56
C GLY A 148 -4.07 -7.69 2.08
N THR A 149 -3.39 -8.76 2.43
CA THR A 149 -3.96 -9.98 3.02
C THR A 149 -4.14 -9.91 4.55
N ARG A 150 -3.81 -8.78 5.16
CA ARG A 150 -4.04 -8.49 6.58
C ARG A 150 -5.16 -7.50 6.76
N LEU A 151 -5.84 -7.52 7.92
CA LEU A 151 -6.92 -6.58 8.21
C LEU A 151 -6.42 -5.16 8.56
N LYS A 152 -5.24 -5.07 9.18
CA LYS A 152 -4.66 -3.81 9.64
C LYS A 152 -3.32 -3.51 8.96
N ARG A 153 -3.03 -2.22 8.75
CA ARG A 153 -1.78 -1.73 8.15
C ARG A 153 -0.54 -2.22 8.91
N ALA A 154 -0.57 -2.22 10.24
CA ALA A 154 0.50 -2.74 11.06
C ALA A 154 0.87 -4.20 10.73
N GLY A 155 -0.10 -5.05 10.44
CA GLY A 155 0.13 -6.44 10.02
C GLY A 155 0.92 -6.53 8.72
N ILE A 156 0.58 -5.68 7.74
CA ILE A 156 1.28 -5.59 6.45
C ILE A 156 2.75 -5.15 6.66
N ILE A 157 2.97 -4.14 7.51
CA ILE A 157 4.33 -3.63 7.81
C ILE A 157 5.15 -4.72 8.52
N ARG A 158 4.56 -5.45 9.48
CA ARG A 158 5.23 -6.58 10.14
C ARG A 158 5.61 -7.68 9.14
N ASP A 159 4.73 -8.01 8.19
CA ASP A 159 5.03 -8.99 7.15
C ASP A 159 6.18 -8.52 6.24
N ALA A 160 6.22 -7.22 5.88
CA ALA A 160 7.33 -6.65 5.11
C ALA A 160 8.66 -6.76 5.86
N ILE A 161 8.69 -6.43 7.15
CA ILE A 161 9.88 -6.56 8.01
C ILE A 161 10.31 -8.01 8.12
N LYS A 162 9.38 -8.93 8.44
CA LYS A 162 9.67 -10.37 8.54
C LYS A 162 10.28 -10.92 7.25
N ASN A 163 9.78 -10.50 6.08
CA ASN A 163 10.30 -10.90 4.79
C ASN A 163 11.68 -10.29 4.48
N ALA A 164 11.96 -9.08 4.97
CA ALA A 164 13.29 -8.48 4.91
C ALA A 164 14.28 -9.23 5.82
N GLU A 165 13.90 -9.49 7.06
CA GLU A 165 14.76 -10.17 8.03
C GLU A 165 15.11 -11.61 7.64
N LYS A 166 14.19 -12.32 6.97
CA LYS A 166 14.48 -13.66 6.40
C LYS A 166 15.59 -13.63 5.35
N ARG A 167 15.76 -12.51 4.63
CA ARG A 167 16.73 -12.38 3.54
C ARG A 167 18.03 -11.75 3.96
N TYR A 168 17.98 -10.85 4.94
CA TYR A 168 19.11 -9.97 5.27
C TYR A 168 19.56 -10.06 6.73
N GLY A 169 18.92 -10.90 7.52
CA GLY A 169 19.16 -10.98 8.98
C GLY A 169 18.37 -9.91 9.73
N LYS A 170 18.47 -9.93 11.05
CA LYS A 170 17.73 -9.04 11.95
C LYS A 170 18.07 -7.56 11.69
N ILE A 171 17.05 -6.70 11.64
CA ILE A 171 17.18 -5.27 11.38
C ILE A 171 16.64 -4.52 12.60
N SER A 172 17.46 -3.65 13.20
CA SER A 172 17.01 -2.81 14.32
C SER A 172 15.88 -1.90 13.89
N LYS A 173 14.83 -1.77 14.71
CA LYS A 173 13.66 -0.93 14.42
C LYS A 173 14.03 0.53 14.12
N ARG A 174 15.07 1.07 14.77
CA ARG A 174 15.60 2.41 14.51
C ARG A 174 16.12 2.61 13.08
N ASN A 175 16.46 1.51 12.40
CA ASN A 175 16.96 1.50 11.02
C ASN A 175 15.85 1.07 10.02
N ILE A 176 14.58 1.08 10.44
CA ILE A 176 13.43 0.77 9.59
C ILE A 176 12.59 2.03 9.43
N PHE A 177 12.30 2.39 8.18
CA PHE A 177 11.54 3.58 7.80
C PHE A 177 10.35 3.15 6.96
N TYR A 178 9.15 3.57 7.36
CA TYR A 178 7.93 3.36 6.61
C TYR A 178 7.44 4.68 6.01
N LEU A 179 7.22 4.72 4.70
CA LEU A 179 6.66 5.86 3.97
C LEU A 179 5.20 5.60 3.61
N GLY A 180 4.30 6.50 4.02
CA GLY A 180 2.86 6.43 3.75
C GLY A 180 2.22 7.80 3.58
N ASP A 181 1.07 7.85 2.88
CA ASP A 181 0.31 9.07 2.58
C ASP A 181 -0.93 9.26 3.47
N SER A 182 -1.15 8.39 4.45
CA SER A 182 -2.40 8.35 5.21
C SER A 182 -2.20 8.23 6.72
N PRO A 183 -3.15 8.75 7.54
CA PRO A 183 -3.15 8.55 8.99
C PRO A 183 -2.99 7.09 9.39
N ARG A 184 -3.76 6.18 8.80
CA ARG A 184 -3.66 4.73 9.07
C ARG A 184 -2.29 4.15 8.76
N GLY A 185 -1.59 4.73 7.77
CA GLY A 185 -0.22 4.34 7.46
C GLY A 185 0.74 4.74 8.58
N VAL A 186 0.64 5.98 9.05
CA VAL A 186 1.45 6.50 10.17
C VAL A 186 1.19 5.69 11.44
N ASP A 187 -0.08 5.48 11.81
CA ASP A 187 -0.47 4.67 12.97
C ASP A 187 0.08 3.24 12.87
N GLY A 188 -0.05 2.64 11.68
CA GLY A 188 0.47 1.30 11.46
C GLY A 188 2.00 1.19 11.63
N GLY A 189 2.75 2.22 11.23
CA GLY A 189 4.20 2.32 11.47
C GLY A 189 4.53 2.45 12.96
N LYS A 190 3.81 3.32 13.67
CA LYS A 190 3.93 3.51 15.12
C LYS A 190 3.61 2.25 15.91
N ASP A 191 2.50 1.56 15.57
CA ASP A 191 2.09 0.28 16.20
C ASP A 191 3.18 -0.81 16.07
N VAL A 192 4.03 -0.69 15.06
CA VAL A 192 5.15 -1.61 14.84
C VAL A 192 6.43 -1.11 15.52
N GLY A 193 6.49 0.18 15.84
CA GLY A 193 7.64 0.85 16.48
C GLY A 193 8.78 1.11 15.50
N VAL A 194 8.46 1.52 14.27
CA VAL A 194 9.42 1.92 13.23
C VAL A 194 9.31 3.41 12.94
N ASN A 195 10.36 4.01 12.36
CA ASN A 195 10.30 5.42 11.97
C ASN A 195 9.26 5.64 10.87
N THR A 196 8.41 6.64 11.04
CA THR A 196 7.33 6.98 10.12
C THR A 196 7.65 8.23 9.32
N ILE A 197 7.51 8.14 8.00
CA ILE A 197 7.67 9.26 7.08
C ILE A 197 6.31 9.48 6.40
N ALA A 198 5.58 10.49 6.82
CA ALA A 198 4.34 10.87 6.16
C ALA A 198 4.65 11.72 4.92
N VAL A 199 3.98 11.39 3.80
CA VAL A 199 4.15 12.09 2.52
C VAL A 199 2.80 12.64 2.06
N ALA A 200 2.68 13.95 1.92
CA ALA A 200 1.42 14.63 1.59
C ALA A 200 1.12 14.62 0.08
N THR A 201 1.29 13.46 -0.55
CA THR A 201 1.02 13.24 -1.98
C THR A 201 -0.36 12.68 -2.26
N GLY A 202 -1.01 12.13 -1.23
CA GLY A 202 -2.37 11.59 -1.31
C GLY A 202 -3.47 12.63 -1.08
N LYS A 203 -4.57 12.19 -0.47
CA LYS A 203 -5.72 13.04 -0.17
C LYS A 203 -5.58 13.88 1.11
N TYR A 204 -4.61 13.54 1.95
CA TYR A 204 -4.40 14.22 3.22
C TYR A 204 -3.38 15.34 3.06
N THR A 205 -3.74 16.49 3.61
CA THR A 205 -2.86 17.66 3.65
C THR A 205 -1.72 17.48 4.65
N MET A 206 -0.66 18.29 4.53
CA MET A 206 0.42 18.35 5.51
C MET A 206 -0.12 18.57 6.94
N LYS A 207 -1.14 19.44 7.10
CA LYS A 207 -1.75 19.75 8.41
C LYS A 207 -2.49 18.54 9.00
N GLU A 208 -3.19 17.78 8.19
CA GLU A 208 -3.90 16.57 8.63
C GLU A 208 -2.90 15.47 9.03
N LEU A 209 -1.86 15.24 8.23
CA LEU A 209 -0.83 14.26 8.53
C LEU A 209 0.02 14.64 9.74
N ALA A 210 0.26 15.94 9.97
CA ALA A 210 0.99 16.42 11.16
C ALA A 210 0.27 16.07 12.47
N LYS A 211 -1.07 15.97 12.47
CA LYS A 211 -1.86 15.56 13.66
C LYS A 211 -1.51 14.15 14.13
N GLU A 212 -1.12 13.29 13.20
CA GLU A 212 -0.68 11.93 13.51
C GLU A 212 0.75 11.89 14.08
N LYS A 213 1.44 13.02 14.20
CA LYS A 213 2.80 13.16 14.74
C LYS A 213 3.77 12.12 14.14
N PRO A 214 3.93 12.04 12.79
CA PRO A 214 4.94 11.19 12.18
C PRO A 214 6.34 11.70 12.57
N ASP A 215 7.36 10.81 12.55
CA ASP A 215 8.74 11.21 12.84
C ASP A 215 9.27 12.19 11.79
N TYR A 216 8.83 12.05 10.54
CA TYR A 216 9.16 12.96 9.44
C TYR A 216 7.92 13.24 8.60
N LEU A 217 7.82 14.48 8.10
CA LEU A 217 6.72 14.93 7.26
C LEU A 217 7.28 15.61 5.99
N LEU A 218 6.90 15.07 4.84
CA LEU A 218 7.34 15.52 3.53
C LEU A 218 6.15 15.97 2.68
N LYS A 219 6.35 16.99 1.85
CA LYS A 219 5.36 17.41 0.85
C LYS A 219 5.25 16.33 -0.25
N ASP A 220 6.38 15.88 -0.75
CA ASP A 220 6.50 14.85 -1.79
C ASP A 220 7.91 14.22 -1.78
N LEU A 221 8.20 13.35 -2.77
CA LEU A 221 9.48 12.65 -2.92
C LEU A 221 10.40 13.29 -3.96
N SER A 222 10.08 14.48 -4.49
CA SER A 222 10.85 15.11 -5.58
C SER A 222 12.23 15.60 -5.12
N ASP A 223 12.35 16.09 -3.89
CA ASP A 223 13.65 16.38 -3.26
C ASP A 223 14.28 15.09 -2.71
N THR A 224 14.85 14.31 -3.62
CA THR A 224 15.49 13.04 -3.27
C THR A 224 16.70 13.21 -2.34
N LYS A 225 17.38 14.35 -2.34
CA LYS A 225 18.49 14.63 -1.42
C LYS A 225 17.97 14.71 0.03
N ARG A 226 16.87 15.43 0.23
CA ARG A 226 16.22 15.54 1.55
C ARG A 226 15.70 14.19 2.03
N VAL A 227 15.03 13.43 1.14
CA VAL A 227 14.51 12.10 1.49
C VAL A 227 15.65 11.15 1.90
N MET A 228 16.79 11.18 1.19
CA MET A 228 17.96 10.33 1.50
C MET A 228 18.63 10.66 2.83
N LYS A 229 18.55 11.91 3.29
CA LYS A 229 19.14 12.30 4.58
C LYS A 229 18.43 11.66 5.78
N ILE A 230 17.16 11.28 5.64
CA ILE A 230 16.37 10.69 6.72
C ILE A 230 16.91 9.30 7.10
N PRO A 231 16.96 8.30 6.19
CA PRO A 231 17.58 7.02 6.50
C PRO A 231 19.11 7.05 6.51
N GLY A 232 19.74 8.11 6.02
CA GLY A 232 21.19 8.28 6.03
C GLY A 232 21.82 8.41 7.43
N GLN A 233 21.00 8.37 8.49
CA GLN A 233 21.43 8.33 9.88
C GLN A 233 21.61 6.89 10.43
N CYS A 234 21.45 5.86 9.56
CA CYS A 234 21.71 4.45 9.91
C CYS A 234 23.24 4.18 10.07
#